data_21c0a9e640489f5b38f42d50d55ebcb9
#
_entry.id   21c0a9e640489f5b38f42d50d55ebcb9
#
_cell.length_a   1.000
_cell.length_b   1.000
_cell.length_c   1.000
_cell.angle_alpha   90.00
_cell.angle_beta   90.00
_cell.angle_gamma   90.00
#
_symmetry.space_group_name_H-M   'P 1'
#
loop_
_entity.id
_entity.type
_entity.pdbx_description
1 polymer ?
#
loop_
_entity_poly.entity_id
_entity_poly.type
_entity_poly.pdbx_seq_one_letter_code
_entity_poly.pdbx_strand_id
1 'polypeptide(L)'
;MKIIPVLDVLNGVVVHGVGGKREKYYPVKSVLCASSDPVNIASTFRSLGFDELYVADLDAILNNNANFSLYKQVKAVTDVNLMVDAGISDLEKARKVLENEVSKIIIGTETLEKLDFVKEAVKLFGKNRVIVSLDLKGGKVISRCSYIKEKGPVELAKTFQGMNVAQIIVLDLARVGMNKGL
;
A
#
# COMPACT_ATOMS: atom_id res chain seq x y z
N MET A 1 1.00 -18.05 10.25
CA MET A 1 0.29 -16.94 9.56
C MET A 1 0.82 -15.64 10.16
N LYS A 2 1.20 -14.66 9.32
CA LYS A 2 1.62 -13.32 9.77
C LYS A 2 0.47 -12.34 9.52
N ILE A 3 0.16 -11.50 10.50
CA ILE A 3 -0.83 -10.42 10.38
C ILE A 3 -0.06 -9.11 10.28
N ILE A 4 -0.41 -8.28 9.31
CA ILE A 4 0.19 -6.97 9.09
C ILE A 4 -0.93 -5.94 9.15
N PRO A 5 -0.93 -5.01 10.12
CA PRO A 5 -1.90 -3.93 10.16
C PRO A 5 -1.78 -3.01 8.95
N VAL A 6 -2.92 -2.48 8.49
CA VAL A 6 -2.99 -1.54 7.37
C VAL A 6 -3.60 -0.22 7.86
N LEU A 7 -2.96 0.89 7.51
CA LEU A 7 -3.46 2.25 7.72
C LEU A 7 -3.74 2.90 6.37
N ASP A 8 -5.02 3.12 6.07
CA ASP A 8 -5.42 3.99 4.95
C ASP A 8 -5.37 5.43 5.45
N VAL A 9 -4.47 6.26 4.92
CA VAL A 9 -4.30 7.65 5.35
C VAL A 9 -4.83 8.59 4.28
N LEU A 10 -5.76 9.47 4.66
CA LEU A 10 -6.35 10.50 3.80
C LEU A 10 -6.47 11.81 4.58
N ASN A 11 -6.03 12.91 4.00
CA ASN A 11 -6.03 14.24 4.65
C ASN A 11 -5.34 14.22 6.03
N GLY A 12 -4.26 13.44 6.16
CA GLY A 12 -3.45 13.34 7.38
C GLY A 12 -4.05 12.52 8.51
N VAL A 13 -5.19 11.84 8.32
CA VAL A 13 -5.81 10.97 9.33
C VAL A 13 -6.00 9.56 8.79
N VAL A 14 -6.02 8.57 9.69
CA VAL A 14 -6.38 7.20 9.32
C VAL A 14 -7.89 7.12 9.10
N VAL A 15 -8.27 6.55 7.96
CA VAL A 15 -9.68 6.45 7.55
C VAL A 15 -10.15 5.01 7.48
N HIS A 16 -11.44 4.81 7.66
CA HIS A 16 -12.12 3.55 7.38
C HIS A 16 -12.52 3.51 5.91
N GLY A 17 -11.93 2.58 5.14
CA GLY A 17 -12.29 2.35 3.75
C GLY A 17 -13.69 1.76 3.61
N VAL A 18 -14.42 2.16 2.56
CA VAL A 18 -15.79 1.69 2.28
C VAL A 18 -15.92 1.30 0.81
N GLY A 19 -15.70 0.02 0.49
CA GLY A 19 -15.93 -0.53 -0.86
C GLY A 19 -15.22 0.19 -2.01
N GLY A 20 -14.05 0.80 -1.73
CA GLY A 20 -13.28 1.59 -2.70
C GLY A 20 -13.93 2.93 -3.09
N LYS A 21 -15.01 3.33 -2.41
CA LYS A 21 -15.71 4.62 -2.63
C LYS A 21 -15.10 5.68 -1.73
N ARG A 22 -14.01 6.30 -2.18
CA ARG A 22 -13.17 7.20 -1.36
C ARG A 22 -13.91 8.42 -0.82
N GLU A 23 -14.97 8.87 -1.50
CA GLU A 23 -15.90 9.91 -1.05
C GLU A 23 -16.72 9.53 0.19
N LYS A 24 -16.75 8.23 0.54
CA LYS A 24 -17.43 7.70 1.73
C LYS A 24 -16.49 7.36 2.87
N TYR A 25 -15.20 7.58 2.70
CA TYR A 25 -14.22 7.31 3.73
C TYR A 25 -14.38 8.34 4.87
N TYR A 26 -14.22 7.88 6.11
CA TYR A 26 -14.33 8.70 7.30
C TYR A 26 -13.24 8.34 8.32
N PRO A 27 -12.86 9.26 9.22
CA PRO A 27 -11.85 8.95 10.23
C PRO A 27 -12.18 7.67 11.01
N VAL A 28 -11.18 6.80 11.17
CA VAL A 28 -11.36 5.52 11.84
C VAL A 28 -11.82 5.72 13.29
N LYS A 29 -12.75 4.88 13.73
CA LYS A 29 -13.12 4.72 15.12
C LYS A 29 -12.76 3.30 15.54
N SER A 30 -11.87 3.15 16.50
CA SER A 30 -11.36 1.84 16.92
C SER A 30 -11.44 1.70 18.43
N VAL A 31 -11.69 0.48 18.90
CA VAL A 31 -11.59 0.13 20.32
C VAL A 31 -10.13 0.02 20.78
N LEU A 32 -9.19 -0.11 19.85
CA LEU A 32 -7.76 -0.24 20.14
C LEU A 32 -7.09 1.12 20.38
N CYS A 33 -7.58 2.18 19.73
CA CYS A 33 -7.03 3.52 19.83
C CYS A 33 -8.15 4.55 19.67
N ALA A 34 -8.27 5.48 20.60
CA ALA A 34 -9.29 6.55 20.55
C ALA A 34 -8.96 7.66 19.53
N SER A 35 -7.75 7.64 18.95
CA SER A 35 -7.27 8.63 17.98
C SER A 35 -7.40 8.10 16.56
N SER A 36 -7.59 9.01 15.58
CA SER A 36 -7.40 8.75 14.14
C SER A 36 -6.06 9.27 13.62
N ASP A 37 -5.19 9.80 14.50
CA ASP A 37 -3.83 10.19 14.14
C ASP A 37 -2.99 8.96 13.76
N PRO A 38 -2.30 8.96 12.60
CA PRO A 38 -1.58 7.80 12.13
C PRO A 38 -0.42 7.37 13.04
N VAL A 39 0.27 8.32 13.69
CA VAL A 39 1.41 8.02 14.57
C VAL A 39 0.91 7.35 15.85
N ASN A 40 -0.21 7.82 16.43
CA ASN A 40 -0.82 7.22 17.62
C ASN A 40 -1.31 5.79 17.34
N ILE A 41 -1.93 5.57 16.17
CA ILE A 41 -2.39 4.23 15.77
C ILE A 41 -1.20 3.30 15.52
N ALA A 42 -0.16 3.77 14.83
CA ALA A 42 1.06 3.01 14.62
C ALA A 42 1.73 2.60 15.94
N SER A 43 1.82 3.53 16.90
CA SER A 43 2.34 3.26 18.24
C SER A 43 1.49 2.22 19.00
N THR A 44 0.18 2.28 18.84
CA THR A 44 -0.72 1.28 19.42
C THR A 44 -0.46 -0.10 18.83
N PHE A 45 -0.33 -0.23 17.50
CA PHE A 45 0.01 -1.52 16.89
C PHE A 45 1.40 -2.01 17.32
N ARG A 46 2.37 -1.11 17.43
CA ARG A 46 3.70 -1.47 17.95
C ARG A 46 3.62 -2.02 19.38
N SER A 47 2.84 -1.40 20.27
CA SER A 47 2.64 -1.88 21.64
C SER A 47 1.95 -3.25 21.72
N LEU A 48 1.15 -3.60 20.72
CA LEU A 48 0.53 -4.91 20.56
C LEU A 48 1.46 -5.97 19.95
N GLY A 49 2.73 -5.63 19.67
CA GLY A 49 3.75 -6.56 19.20
C GLY A 49 3.88 -6.65 17.68
N PHE A 50 3.24 -5.78 16.91
CA PHE A 50 3.43 -5.74 15.47
C PHE A 50 4.76 -5.06 15.12
N ASP A 51 5.55 -5.70 14.27
CA ASP A 51 6.86 -5.23 13.80
C ASP A 51 6.87 -4.79 12.32
N GLU A 52 5.76 -4.98 11.63
CA GLU A 52 5.51 -4.49 10.28
C GLU A 52 4.20 -3.70 10.23
N LEU A 53 4.17 -2.65 9.41
CA LEU A 53 3.00 -1.81 9.19
C LEU A 53 2.90 -1.44 7.71
N TYR A 54 1.70 -1.56 7.13
CA TYR A 54 1.41 -1.07 5.79
C TYR A 54 0.68 0.27 5.89
N VAL A 55 1.17 1.28 5.19
CA VAL A 55 0.52 2.58 5.01
C VAL A 55 0.12 2.75 3.56
N ALA A 56 -1.17 2.86 3.29
CA ALA A 56 -1.71 3.34 2.02
C ALA A 56 -1.90 4.87 2.13
N ASP A 57 -0.99 5.62 1.51
CA ASP A 57 -1.04 7.08 1.45
C ASP A 57 -1.99 7.50 0.32
N LEU A 58 -3.27 7.66 0.67
CA LEU A 58 -4.30 7.97 -0.33
C LEU A 58 -4.14 9.36 -0.93
N ASP A 59 -3.55 10.31 -0.21
CA ASP A 59 -3.22 11.63 -0.76
C ASP A 59 -2.17 11.52 -1.86
N ALA A 60 -1.16 10.67 -1.65
CA ALA A 60 -0.14 10.39 -2.66
C ALA A 60 -0.68 9.61 -3.87
N ILE A 61 -1.57 8.64 -3.62
CA ILE A 61 -2.19 7.81 -4.66
C ILE A 61 -3.11 8.65 -5.56
N LEU A 62 -3.90 9.56 -4.96
CA LEU A 62 -4.89 10.37 -5.65
C LEU A 62 -4.30 11.63 -6.28
N ASN A 63 -3.44 12.33 -5.54
CA ASN A 63 -3.03 13.70 -5.84
C ASN A 63 -1.51 13.85 -6.02
N ASN A 64 -0.75 12.73 -5.98
CA ASN A 64 0.72 12.73 -6.03
C ASN A 64 1.38 13.53 -4.90
N ASN A 65 0.72 13.65 -3.75
CA ASN A 65 1.17 14.43 -2.59
C ASN A 65 1.59 13.48 -1.45
N ALA A 66 2.80 12.91 -1.54
CA ALA A 66 3.32 11.96 -0.54
C ALA A 66 3.67 12.65 0.78
N ASN A 67 3.22 12.06 1.89
CA ASN A 67 3.47 12.59 3.23
C ASN A 67 4.76 12.02 3.84
N PHE A 68 5.92 12.46 3.34
CA PHE A 68 7.23 12.01 3.83
C PHE A 68 7.46 12.29 5.31
N SER A 69 6.87 13.37 5.85
CA SER A 69 6.96 13.70 7.28
C SER A 69 6.30 12.62 8.13
N LEU A 70 5.13 12.13 7.70
CA LEU A 70 4.42 11.04 8.37
C LEU A 70 5.25 9.76 8.41
N TYR A 71 5.89 9.37 7.29
CA TYR A 71 6.69 8.14 7.24
C TYR A 71 7.84 8.18 8.24
N LYS A 72 8.56 9.32 8.30
CA LYS A 72 9.64 9.55 9.28
C LYS A 72 9.13 9.53 10.72
N GLN A 73 7.98 10.18 11.00
CA GLN A 73 7.41 10.21 12.35
C GLN A 73 7.00 8.82 12.82
N VAL A 74 6.29 8.06 11.97
CA VAL A 74 5.91 6.66 12.26
C VAL A 74 7.15 5.83 12.55
N LYS A 75 8.16 5.89 11.69
CA LYS A 75 9.41 5.14 11.88
C LYS A 75 10.14 5.53 13.17
N ALA A 76 10.28 6.81 13.44
CA ALA A 76 10.98 7.32 14.62
C ALA A 76 10.32 6.90 15.94
N VAL A 77 8.99 6.84 15.98
CA VAL A 77 8.25 6.51 17.21
C VAL A 77 8.10 5.01 17.42
N THR A 78 8.04 4.22 16.35
CA THR A 78 7.67 2.79 16.44
C THR A 78 8.80 1.83 16.08
N ASP A 79 9.77 2.26 15.28
CA ASP A 79 10.81 1.43 14.66
C ASP A 79 10.28 0.20 13.90
N VAL A 80 9.05 0.24 13.40
CA VAL A 80 8.48 -0.84 12.58
C VAL A 80 9.10 -0.90 11.19
N ASN A 81 9.01 -2.04 10.54
CA ASN A 81 9.29 -2.19 9.11
C ASN A 81 8.11 -1.61 8.32
N LEU A 82 8.27 -0.37 7.87
CA LEU A 82 7.22 0.38 7.20
C LEU A 82 7.16 0.00 5.72
N MET A 83 5.98 -0.42 5.27
CA MET A 83 5.64 -0.64 3.87
C MET A 83 4.68 0.45 3.41
N VAL A 84 4.97 1.10 2.28
CA VAL A 84 4.18 2.25 1.82
C VAL A 84 3.73 2.07 0.37
N ASP A 85 2.42 2.20 0.15
CA ASP A 85 1.84 2.52 -1.15
C ASP A 85 1.58 4.03 -1.21
N ALA A 86 2.34 4.71 -2.07
CA ALA A 86 2.21 6.13 -2.33
C ALA A 86 1.84 6.41 -3.80
N GLY A 87 1.20 5.45 -4.48
CA GLY A 87 0.90 5.56 -5.91
C GLY A 87 2.18 5.63 -6.75
N ILE A 88 3.08 4.69 -6.52
CA ILE A 88 4.42 4.69 -7.12
C ILE A 88 4.34 4.26 -8.58
N SER A 89 4.67 5.17 -9.49
CA SER A 89 4.57 5.00 -10.95
C SER A 89 5.91 5.04 -11.69
N ASP A 90 6.98 5.49 -11.02
CA ASP A 90 8.31 5.66 -11.60
C ASP A 90 9.43 5.46 -10.56
N LEU A 91 10.68 5.32 -11.05
CA LEU A 91 11.85 5.05 -10.22
C LEU A 91 12.25 6.23 -9.33
N GLU A 92 11.98 7.46 -9.75
CA GLU A 92 12.31 8.66 -8.96
C GLU A 92 11.41 8.74 -7.73
N LYS A 93 10.09 8.55 -7.91
CA LYS A 93 9.13 8.49 -6.81
C LYS A 93 9.43 7.31 -5.87
N ALA A 94 9.73 6.15 -6.43
CA ALA A 94 10.14 4.97 -5.66
C ALA A 94 11.36 5.26 -4.78
N ARG A 95 12.40 5.89 -5.34
CA ARG A 95 13.61 6.29 -4.63
C ARG A 95 13.29 7.28 -3.51
N LYS A 96 12.54 8.35 -3.80
CA LYS A 96 12.14 9.36 -2.80
C LYS A 96 11.40 8.72 -1.62
N VAL A 97 10.48 7.79 -1.88
CA VAL A 97 9.76 7.09 -0.79
C VAL A 97 10.73 6.28 0.05
N LEU A 98 11.62 5.50 -0.58
CA LEU A 98 12.60 4.67 0.14
C LEU A 98 13.63 5.46 0.95
N GLU A 99 13.97 6.69 0.55
CA GLU A 99 14.89 7.60 1.25
C GLU A 99 14.24 8.25 2.49
N ASN A 100 12.92 8.08 2.68
CA ASN A 100 12.18 8.63 3.80
C ASN A 100 11.79 7.57 4.84
N GLU A 101 12.75 6.73 5.25
CA GLU A 101 12.62 5.73 6.32
C GLU A 101 11.63 4.60 6.00
N VAL A 102 11.29 4.41 4.72
CA VAL A 102 10.41 3.34 4.25
C VAL A 102 11.23 2.07 3.96
N SER A 103 10.84 0.96 4.57
CA SER A 103 11.53 -0.34 4.41
C SER A 103 11.21 -0.98 3.06
N LYS A 104 9.94 -0.92 2.64
CA LYS A 104 9.47 -1.51 1.38
C LYS A 104 8.46 -0.59 0.70
N ILE A 105 8.53 -0.52 -0.62
CA ILE A 105 7.52 0.14 -1.45
C ILE A 105 6.50 -0.87 -1.95
N ILE A 106 5.26 -0.40 -2.08
CA ILE A 106 4.18 -1.16 -2.71
C ILE A 106 3.80 -0.46 -4.02
N ILE A 107 3.85 -1.21 -5.11
CA ILE A 107 3.45 -0.76 -6.44
C ILE A 107 2.05 -1.33 -6.69
N GLY A 108 1.03 -0.48 -6.59
CA GLY A 108 -0.36 -0.84 -6.87
C GLY A 108 -0.63 -0.91 -8.36
N THR A 109 -1.34 -1.96 -8.82
CA THR A 109 -1.75 -2.04 -10.22
C THR A 109 -2.69 -0.91 -10.60
N GLU A 110 -3.45 -0.35 -9.67
CA GLU A 110 -4.35 0.80 -9.90
C GLU A 110 -3.62 1.99 -10.53
N THR A 111 -2.39 2.26 -10.08
CA THR A 111 -1.59 3.40 -10.55
C THR A 111 -0.52 3.04 -11.59
N LEU A 112 -0.30 1.73 -11.82
CA LEU A 112 0.73 1.23 -12.72
C LEU A 112 0.37 1.52 -14.19
N GLU A 113 1.27 2.24 -14.89
CA GLU A 113 1.12 2.60 -16.30
C GLU A 113 1.91 1.70 -17.24
N LYS A 114 3.09 1.22 -16.79
CA LYS A 114 4.00 0.39 -17.59
C LYS A 114 4.47 -0.81 -16.78
N LEU A 115 4.29 -2.00 -17.35
CA LEU A 115 4.66 -3.25 -16.68
C LEU A 115 6.17 -3.35 -16.42
N ASP A 116 7.00 -2.90 -17.37
CA ASP A 116 8.47 -2.96 -17.27
C ASP A 116 9.02 -2.19 -16.06
N PHE A 117 8.31 -1.16 -15.61
CA PHE A 117 8.68 -0.41 -14.40
C PHE A 117 8.86 -1.32 -13.18
N VAL A 118 8.00 -2.34 -13.01
CA VAL A 118 8.12 -3.30 -11.89
C VAL A 118 9.45 -4.05 -11.95
N LYS A 119 9.84 -4.53 -13.14
CA LYS A 119 11.12 -5.22 -13.35
C LYS A 119 12.31 -4.32 -13.06
N GLU A 120 12.25 -3.06 -13.51
CA GLU A 120 13.29 -2.05 -13.27
C GLU A 120 13.40 -1.72 -11.78
N ALA A 121 12.27 -1.55 -11.08
CA ALA A 121 12.23 -1.30 -9.65
C ALA A 121 12.84 -2.47 -8.85
N VAL A 122 12.48 -3.71 -9.18
CA VAL A 122 13.05 -4.90 -8.53
C VAL A 122 14.56 -5.00 -8.78
N LYS A 123 15.02 -4.70 -10.01
CA LYS A 123 16.46 -4.71 -10.35
C LYS A 123 17.23 -3.63 -9.57
N LEU A 124 16.65 -2.44 -9.41
CA LEU A 124 17.33 -1.29 -8.80
C LEU A 124 17.31 -1.35 -7.26
N PHE A 125 16.17 -1.68 -6.66
CA PHE A 125 15.97 -1.61 -5.22
C PHE A 125 16.06 -2.96 -4.51
N GLY A 126 16.04 -4.06 -5.28
CA GLY A 126 16.06 -5.43 -4.77
C GLY A 126 14.66 -5.99 -4.48
N LYS A 127 14.51 -7.30 -4.70
CA LYS A 127 13.21 -8.02 -4.56
C LYS A 127 12.59 -7.93 -3.17
N ASN A 128 13.41 -7.74 -2.13
CA ASN A 128 12.93 -7.67 -0.75
C ASN A 128 12.37 -6.29 -0.38
N ARG A 129 12.56 -5.29 -1.23
CA ARG A 129 12.09 -3.92 -1.02
C ARG A 129 10.92 -3.52 -1.94
N VAL A 130 10.54 -4.39 -2.86
CA VAL A 130 9.46 -4.14 -3.83
C VAL A 130 8.36 -5.17 -3.65
N ILE A 131 7.16 -4.70 -3.38
CA ILE A 131 5.92 -5.47 -3.31
C ILE A 131 5.00 -5.00 -4.43
N VAL A 132 4.23 -5.89 -5.02
CA VAL A 132 3.18 -5.52 -5.97
C VAL A 132 1.81 -5.77 -5.34
N SER A 133 0.91 -4.78 -5.40
CA SER A 133 -0.49 -4.96 -5.07
C SER A 133 -1.32 -5.19 -6.33
N LEU A 134 -1.99 -6.34 -6.39
CA LEU A 134 -3.02 -6.64 -7.38
C LEU A 134 -4.34 -6.06 -6.89
N ASP A 135 -4.67 -4.87 -7.38
CA ASP A 135 -5.89 -4.15 -7.00
C ASP A 135 -7.04 -4.63 -7.87
N LEU A 136 -8.04 -5.21 -7.23
CA LEU A 136 -9.21 -5.78 -7.89
C LEU A 136 -10.47 -4.95 -7.58
N LYS A 137 -11.44 -5.03 -8.48
CA LYS A 137 -12.81 -4.57 -8.23
C LYS A 137 -13.78 -5.60 -8.79
N GLY A 138 -14.43 -6.33 -7.90
CA GLY A 138 -15.33 -7.42 -8.30
C GLY A 138 -14.62 -8.52 -9.09
N GLY A 139 -13.40 -8.90 -8.66
CA GLY A 139 -12.59 -9.94 -9.28
C GLY A 139 -11.82 -9.52 -10.55
N LYS A 140 -12.02 -8.30 -11.05
CA LYS A 140 -11.29 -7.76 -12.21
C LYS A 140 -10.15 -6.85 -11.75
N VAL A 141 -8.99 -6.98 -12.40
CA VAL A 141 -7.82 -6.13 -12.10
C VAL A 141 -8.06 -4.70 -12.54
N ILE A 142 -7.73 -3.75 -11.66
CA ILE A 142 -7.73 -2.33 -11.94
C ILE A 142 -6.30 -1.92 -12.30
N SER A 143 -6.12 -1.20 -13.41
CA SER A 143 -4.81 -0.67 -13.81
C SER A 143 -4.98 0.49 -14.79
N ARG A 144 -3.96 1.34 -14.90
CA ARG A 144 -3.83 2.29 -16.01
C ARG A 144 -3.19 1.64 -17.25
N CYS A 145 -2.41 0.57 -17.06
CA CYS A 145 -1.79 -0.21 -18.13
C CYS A 145 -2.82 -1.10 -18.84
N SER A 146 -3.01 -0.92 -20.16
CA SER A 146 -3.95 -1.70 -20.98
C SER A 146 -3.64 -3.21 -20.92
N TYR A 147 -2.38 -3.58 -21.06
CA TYR A 147 -1.93 -4.97 -20.97
C TYR A 147 -2.39 -5.66 -19.68
N ILE A 148 -2.31 -4.96 -18.54
CA ILE A 148 -2.71 -5.50 -17.22
C ILE A 148 -4.23 -5.67 -17.14
N LYS A 149 -5.00 -4.72 -17.67
CA LYS A 149 -6.49 -4.79 -17.64
C LYS A 149 -7.07 -6.01 -18.33
N GLU A 150 -6.37 -6.52 -19.34
CA GLU A 150 -6.81 -7.67 -20.14
C GLU A 150 -6.47 -9.01 -19.50
N LYS A 151 -5.67 -8.99 -18.42
CA LYS A 151 -5.16 -10.21 -17.77
C LYS A 151 -5.95 -10.56 -16.52
N GLY A 152 -6.05 -11.86 -16.27
CA GLY A 152 -6.59 -12.36 -15.01
C GLY A 152 -5.60 -12.21 -13.85
N PRO A 153 -6.09 -12.13 -12.59
CA PRO A 153 -5.22 -11.93 -11.42
C PRO A 153 -4.17 -13.03 -11.26
N VAL A 154 -4.52 -14.29 -11.55
CA VAL A 154 -3.57 -15.42 -11.46
C VAL A 154 -2.47 -15.32 -12.52
N GLU A 155 -2.82 -14.92 -13.74
CA GLU A 155 -1.84 -14.74 -14.82
C GLU A 155 -0.87 -13.60 -14.49
N LEU A 156 -1.38 -12.50 -13.94
CA LEU A 156 -0.55 -11.38 -13.52
C LEU A 156 0.35 -11.75 -12.34
N ALA A 157 -0.15 -12.50 -11.36
CA ALA A 157 0.68 -12.99 -10.26
C ALA A 157 1.87 -13.81 -10.79
N LYS A 158 1.65 -14.71 -11.77
CA LYS A 158 2.74 -15.46 -12.43
C LYS A 158 3.70 -14.53 -13.19
N THR A 159 3.17 -13.51 -13.86
CA THR A 159 3.97 -12.51 -14.57
C THR A 159 4.89 -11.75 -13.61
N PHE A 160 4.38 -11.27 -12.49
CA PHE A 160 5.18 -10.58 -11.47
C PHE A 160 6.18 -11.52 -10.78
N GLN A 161 5.81 -12.77 -10.55
CA GLN A 161 6.75 -13.79 -10.06
C GLN A 161 7.91 -13.99 -11.05
N GLY A 162 7.64 -14.03 -12.35
CA GLY A 162 8.66 -14.08 -13.41
C GLY A 162 9.57 -12.86 -13.45
N MET A 163 9.12 -11.70 -12.93
CA MET A 163 9.92 -10.49 -12.73
C MET A 163 10.70 -10.48 -11.42
N ASN A 164 10.73 -11.62 -10.70
CA ASN A 164 11.39 -11.77 -9.41
C ASN A 164 10.79 -10.90 -8.28
N VAL A 165 9.49 -10.57 -8.36
CA VAL A 165 8.74 -9.98 -7.25
C VAL A 165 8.57 -11.02 -6.17
N ALA A 166 9.05 -10.73 -4.95
CA ALA A 166 9.04 -11.71 -3.84
C ALA A 166 7.71 -11.77 -3.10
N GLN A 167 6.93 -10.70 -3.11
CA GLN A 167 5.68 -10.59 -2.37
C GLN A 167 4.60 -9.91 -3.23
N ILE A 168 3.40 -10.48 -3.22
CA ILE A 168 2.23 -9.95 -3.92
C ILE A 168 1.11 -9.80 -2.89
N ILE A 169 0.48 -8.63 -2.86
CA ILE A 169 -0.76 -8.37 -2.14
C ILE A 169 -1.91 -8.58 -3.13
N VAL A 170 -3.01 -9.15 -2.66
CA VAL A 170 -4.27 -9.20 -3.42
C VAL A 170 -5.32 -8.41 -2.66
N LEU A 171 -5.83 -7.35 -3.25
CA LEU A 171 -6.76 -6.42 -2.64
C LEU A 171 -8.02 -6.29 -3.52
N ASP A 172 -9.18 -6.72 -3.04
CA ASP A 172 -10.46 -6.41 -3.70
C ASP A 172 -11.09 -5.16 -3.07
N LEU A 173 -10.95 -4.02 -3.76
CA LEU A 173 -11.48 -2.73 -3.31
C LEU A 173 -12.98 -2.76 -3.03
N ALA A 174 -13.76 -3.58 -3.75
CA ALA A 174 -15.19 -3.70 -3.53
C ALA A 174 -15.54 -4.34 -2.17
N ARG A 175 -14.57 -5.00 -1.52
CA ARG A 175 -14.74 -5.69 -0.24
C ARG A 175 -14.12 -4.97 0.95
N VAL A 176 -13.26 -3.95 0.69
CA VAL A 176 -12.61 -3.15 1.74
C VAL A 176 -13.66 -2.55 2.68
N GLY A 177 -13.51 -2.77 3.98
CA GLY A 177 -14.40 -2.27 5.03
C GLY A 177 -15.82 -2.86 5.04
N MET A 178 -16.09 -3.89 4.25
CA MET A 178 -17.43 -4.49 4.11
C MET A 178 -17.64 -5.75 4.96
N ASN A 179 -16.67 -6.12 5.80
CA ASN A 179 -16.67 -7.37 6.59
C ASN A 179 -16.87 -8.64 5.73
N LYS A 180 -16.41 -8.59 4.48
CA LYS A 180 -16.44 -9.70 3.52
C LYS A 180 -15.00 -10.09 3.23
N GLY A 181 -14.64 -11.35 3.45
CA GLY A 181 -13.32 -11.86 3.06
C GLY A 181 -13.07 -11.78 1.55
N LEU A 182 -11.86 -12.16 1.12
CA LEU A 182 -11.49 -12.29 -0.31
C LEU A 182 -12.26 -13.40 -0.99
#